data_4b33f99658bf7591acdfb4a5f0690f7f
#
_entry.id   4b33f99658bf7591acdfb4a5f0690f7f
#
_cell.length_a   1.000
_cell.length_b   1.000
_cell.length_c   1.000
_cell.angle_alpha   90.00
_cell.angle_beta   90.00
_cell.angle_gamma   90.00
#
_symmetry.space_group_name_H-M   'P 1'
#
loop_
_entity.id
_entity.type
_entity.pdbx_description
1 polymer ?
#
loop_
_entity_poly.entity_id
_entity_poly.type
_entity_poly.pdbx_seq_one_letter_code
_entity_poly.pdbx_strand_id
1 'polypeptide(L)' 'MKSDLSRKAEDYLEAVYVISQEKGHVRIRDICKELGTKPPSVVEMVKKLNDRGYLIYKKNEGL' A
#
# COMPACT_ATOMS: atom_id res chain seq x y z
N MET A 1 -9.69 -19.46 -0.41
CA MET A 1 -8.35 -19.40 -0.55
C MET A 1 -7.61 -18.61 0.49
N LYS A 2 -6.62 -19.15 0.93
CA LYS A 2 -5.91 -18.57 2.01
C LYS A 2 -4.59 -17.97 1.54
N SER A 3 -4.31 -16.77 1.90
CA SER A 3 -3.05 -16.17 1.52
C SER A 3 -2.23 -15.92 2.77
N ASP A 4 -0.99 -15.54 2.57
CA ASP A 4 -0.10 -15.17 3.67
C ASP A 4 -0.44 -13.82 4.23
N LEU A 5 -1.35 -13.11 3.59
CA LEU A 5 -1.65 -11.74 3.96
C LEU A 5 -2.70 -11.69 5.05
N SER A 6 -2.51 -10.80 5.99
CA SER A 6 -3.54 -10.49 6.93
C SER A 6 -4.61 -9.68 6.20
N ARG A 7 -5.78 -9.59 6.82
CA ARG A 7 -6.85 -8.80 6.25
C ARG A 7 -6.41 -7.35 6.06
N LYS A 8 -5.65 -6.84 7.01
CA LYS A 8 -5.16 -5.48 6.93
C LYS A 8 -4.26 -5.29 5.71
N ALA A 9 -3.39 -6.27 5.45
CA ALA A 9 -2.50 -6.18 4.30
C ALA A 9 -3.31 -6.22 3.01
N GLU A 10 -4.35 -7.03 2.96
CA GLU A 10 -5.21 -7.09 1.79
C GLU A 10 -5.90 -5.75 1.55
N ASP A 11 -6.35 -5.10 2.61
CA ASP A 11 -6.98 -3.79 2.49
C ASP A 11 -6.01 -2.77 1.93
N TYR A 12 -4.74 -2.84 2.36
CA TYR A 12 -3.74 -1.92 1.84
C TYR A 12 -3.50 -2.15 0.35
N LEU A 13 -3.42 -3.42 -0.06
CA LEU A 13 -3.21 -3.71 -1.47
C LEU A 13 -4.38 -3.25 -2.31
N GLU A 14 -5.58 -3.43 -1.81
CA GLU A 14 -6.76 -2.97 -2.52
C GLU A 14 -6.75 -1.47 -2.68
N ALA A 15 -6.39 -0.75 -1.62
CA ALA A 15 -6.31 0.71 -1.69
C ALA A 15 -5.27 1.15 -2.72
N VAL A 16 -4.12 0.49 -2.74
CA VAL A 16 -3.08 0.79 -3.72
C VAL A 16 -3.61 0.58 -5.12
N TYR A 17 -4.30 -0.53 -5.34
CA TYR A 17 -4.85 -0.82 -6.65
C TYR A 17 -5.84 0.25 -7.10
N VAL A 18 -6.78 0.58 -6.23
CA VAL A 18 -7.81 1.57 -6.56
C VAL A 18 -7.18 2.92 -6.88
N ILE A 19 -6.23 3.35 -6.06
CA ILE A 19 -5.60 4.65 -6.27
C ILE A 19 -4.81 4.65 -7.58
N SER A 20 -4.13 3.55 -7.88
CA SER A 20 -3.34 3.49 -9.09
C SER A 20 -4.24 3.52 -10.32
N GLN A 21 -5.43 2.96 -10.24
CA GLN A 21 -6.38 3.02 -11.34
C GLN A 21 -6.85 4.44 -11.59
N GLU A 22 -6.99 5.21 -10.52
CA GLU A 22 -7.50 6.56 -10.64
C GLU A 22 -6.43 7.57 -11.01
N LYS A 23 -5.25 7.44 -10.43
CA LYS A 23 -4.20 8.44 -10.60
C LYS A 23 -3.02 7.99 -11.43
N GLY A 24 -2.86 6.70 -11.63
CA GLY A 24 -1.72 6.18 -12.35
C GLY A 24 -0.48 6.00 -11.49
N HIS A 25 -0.49 6.51 -10.29
CA HIS A 25 0.61 6.31 -9.35
C HIS A 25 0.06 6.42 -7.93
N VAL A 26 0.81 5.93 -6.97
CA VAL A 26 0.35 5.88 -5.58
C VAL A 26 1.45 6.40 -4.67
N ARG A 27 1.07 7.27 -3.75
CA ARG A 27 2.00 7.79 -2.76
C ARG A 27 1.51 7.42 -1.37
N ILE A 28 2.42 7.48 -0.41
CA ILE A 28 2.07 7.14 0.97
C ILE A 28 0.90 7.99 1.46
N ARG A 29 0.91 9.27 1.15
CA ARG A 29 -0.16 10.16 1.59
C ARG A 29 -1.51 9.76 1.02
N ASP A 30 -1.52 9.25 -0.21
CA ASP A 30 -2.78 8.82 -0.83
C ASP A 30 -3.37 7.65 -0.07
N ILE A 31 -2.53 6.72 0.35
CA ILE A 31 -2.99 5.56 1.12
C ILE A 31 -3.50 6.01 2.48
N CYS A 32 -2.78 6.95 3.11
CA CYS A 32 -3.23 7.47 4.40
C CYS A 32 -4.63 8.05 4.32
N LYS A 33 -4.90 8.80 3.27
CA LYS A 33 -6.22 9.39 3.07
C LYS A 33 -7.28 8.32 2.83
N GLU A 34 -6.94 7.36 2.00
CA GLU A 34 -7.89 6.33 1.63
C GLU A 34 -8.29 5.47 2.83
N LEU A 35 -7.32 5.13 3.66
CA LEU A 35 -7.56 4.22 4.77
C LEU A 35 -7.72 4.89 6.12
N GLY A 36 -7.51 6.20 6.18
CA GLY A 36 -7.62 6.92 7.44
C GLY A 36 -6.55 6.54 8.44
N THR A 37 -5.35 6.23 7.96
CA THR A 37 -4.25 5.87 8.84
C THR A 37 -3.12 6.90 8.75
N LYS A 38 -2.16 6.78 9.64
CA LYS A 38 -1.05 7.72 9.70
C LYS A 38 0.15 7.22 8.92
N PRO A 39 0.98 8.14 8.40
CA PRO A 39 2.11 7.76 7.55
C PRO A 39 3.03 6.69 8.10
N PRO A 40 3.44 6.72 9.36
CA PRO A 40 4.35 5.68 9.86
C PRO A 40 3.79 4.28 9.70
N SER A 41 2.49 4.11 9.97
CA SER A 41 1.87 2.80 9.83
C SER A 41 1.82 2.38 8.37
N VAL A 42 1.52 3.31 7.48
CA VAL A 42 1.44 3.01 6.07
C VAL A 42 2.81 2.62 5.53
N VAL A 43 3.84 3.37 5.90
CA VAL A 43 5.19 3.08 5.43
C VAL A 43 5.63 1.69 5.86
N GLU A 44 5.35 1.34 7.10
CA GLU A 44 5.71 0.03 7.61
C GLU A 44 5.05 -1.09 6.81
N MET A 45 3.76 -0.94 6.58
CA MET A 45 3.02 -1.97 5.85
C MET A 45 3.49 -2.05 4.40
N VAL A 46 3.72 -0.90 3.78
CA VAL A 46 4.16 -0.87 2.38
C VAL A 46 5.51 -1.53 2.21
N LYS A 47 6.42 -1.28 3.15
CA LYS A 47 7.73 -1.93 3.09
C LYS A 47 7.60 -3.43 3.24
N LYS A 48 6.73 -3.87 4.11
CA LYS A 48 6.51 -5.29 4.32
C LYS A 48 5.96 -5.95 3.06
N LEU A 49 5.02 -5.29 2.41
CA LEU A 49 4.45 -5.82 1.17
C LEU A 49 5.45 -5.81 0.03
N ASN A 50 6.31 -4.81 0.01
CA ASN A 50 7.37 -4.76 -0.98
C ASN A 50 8.34 -5.93 -0.78
N ASP A 51 8.70 -6.22 0.46
CA ASP A 51 9.61 -7.32 0.77
C ASP A 51 9.03 -8.65 0.33
N ARG A 52 7.72 -8.79 0.34
CA ARG A 52 7.08 -10.03 -0.04
C ARG A 52 6.73 -10.09 -1.52
N GLY A 53 7.05 -9.02 -2.25
CA GLY A 53 6.83 -9.03 -3.69
C GLY A 53 5.44 -8.68 -4.14
N TYR A 54 4.61 -8.16 -3.26
CA TYR A 54 3.24 -7.81 -3.63
C TYR A 54 3.14 -6.45 -4.29
N LEU A 55 4.12 -5.59 -4.05
CA LEU A 55 4.15 -4.28 -4.68
C LEU A 55 5.59 -3.80 -4.71
N ILE A 56 5.81 -2.71 -5.42
CA ILE A 56 7.15 -2.10 -5.49
C ILE A 56 7.06 -0.73 -4.87
N TYR A 57 7.89 -0.49 -3.88
CA TYR A 57 7.91 0.79 -3.19
C TYR A 57 9.27 1.45 -3.38
N LYS A 58 9.27 2.66 -3.92
CA LYS A 58 10.49 3.42 -4.09
C LYS A 58 10.37 4.68 -3.25
N LYS A 59 11.37 4.89 -2.43
CA LYS A 59 11.32 5.92 -1.41
C LYS A 59 10.93 7.29 -1.93
N ASN A 60 11.47 7.68 -3.07
CA ASN A 60 11.24 9.01 -3.60
C ASN A 60 10.25 9.06 -4.75
N GLU A 61 9.78 7.91 -5.18
CA GLU A 61 8.92 7.85 -6.36
C GLU A 61 7.53 7.32 -6.08
N GLY A 62 7.32 6.85 -4.87
CA GLY A 62 6.05 6.26 -4.52
C GLY A 62 5.99 4.79 -4.89
N LEU A 63 4.82 4.34 -5.20
CA LEU A 63 4.60 2.93 -5.49
C LEU A 63 4.39 2.64 -6.95
#